data_2c1e89f128bf488609e6e56a2bed1a1c
#
_entry.id   2c1e89f128bf488609e6e56a2bed1a1c
#
_cell.length_a   1.000
_cell.length_b   1.000
_cell.length_c   1.000
_cell.angle_alpha   90.00
_cell.angle_beta   90.00
_cell.angle_gamma   90.00
#
_symmetry.space_group_name_H-M   'P 1'
#
loop_
_entity.id
_entity.type
_entity.pdbx_description
1 polymer ?
#
loop_
_entity_poly.entity_id
_entity_poly.type
_entity_poly.pdbx_seq_one_letter_code
_entity_poly.pdbx_strand_id
1 'polypeptide(L)'
;MKRSIMLIILAAALLLSGGCSKNEAAAEIKIPILDGNAMGSYTTAAAQRMSVYEYSTIGAEVSYPYAEAILVPADANILSYNVKKGDVLQKGDVIAVFDSSGLDYDYQNQKILTDSAYARYQSSGSALAKAEYEIEAEKLELIQYKIDCYTVKAPYDCVVWDSKFWEAGTAMEAGTQICSIADRSEVYVVVKGNTDAFALGRQVTLKFGTNSDFTGRVVMMPDFRAKGGINGVVIALDEGELERANEEAGSIVSAGWATVVVKTFNEPDALCVPDKAVLTYSGSTYCYLDSDGSRIRVPVEAGKSVGGMTVILSGLTEGDVVSY
;
A
#
# COMPACT_ATOMS: atom_id res chain seq x y z
N MET A 1 -28.14 53.67 62.14
CA MET A 1 -27.36 54.08 60.95
C MET A 1 -27.78 53.36 59.65
N LYS A 2 -28.62 52.33 59.63
CA LYS A 2 -29.04 51.62 58.42
C LYS A 2 -30.32 52.12 57.73
N ARG A 3 -31.10 53.01 58.38
CA ARG A 3 -32.37 53.59 57.84
C ARG A 3 -32.20 54.90 57.08
N SER A 4 -31.13 55.66 57.30
CA SER A 4 -30.92 56.95 56.64
C SER A 4 -30.25 56.82 55.25
N ILE A 5 -29.55 55.69 55.00
CA ILE A 5 -28.86 55.45 53.71
C ILE A 5 -29.87 54.97 52.63
N MET A 6 -30.95 54.33 53.05
CA MET A 6 -31.97 53.80 52.13
C MET A 6 -32.88 54.92 51.59
N LEU A 7 -33.03 56.04 52.31
CA LEU A 7 -33.86 57.18 51.85
C LEU A 7 -33.12 58.10 50.85
N ILE A 8 -31.79 58.13 50.88
CA ILE A 8 -30.96 58.87 49.95
C ILE A 8 -30.90 58.20 48.58
N ILE A 9 -30.91 56.90 48.56
CA ILE A 9 -30.91 56.13 47.31
C ILE A 9 -32.26 56.17 46.58
N LEU A 10 -33.38 56.32 47.30
CA LEU A 10 -34.69 56.43 46.72
C LEU A 10 -34.96 57.84 46.15
N ALA A 11 -34.30 58.86 46.66
CA ALA A 11 -34.42 60.25 46.13
C ALA A 11 -33.58 60.49 44.88
N ALA A 12 -32.48 59.68 44.69
CA ALA A 12 -31.67 59.78 43.46
C ALA A 12 -32.30 59.04 42.25
N ALA A 13 -33.21 58.09 42.49
CA ALA A 13 -33.91 57.40 41.41
C ALA A 13 -35.08 58.13 40.76
N LEU A 14 -35.56 59.21 41.40
CA LEU A 14 -36.69 59.95 40.90
C LEU A 14 -36.31 61.23 40.09
N LEU A 15 -35.02 61.50 39.87
CA LEU A 15 -34.53 62.61 39.08
C LEU A 15 -34.03 62.24 37.66
N LEU A 16 -34.18 61.05 37.24
CA LEU A 16 -33.68 60.54 35.95
C LEU A 16 -34.82 60.24 34.94
N SER A 17 -36.05 60.63 35.17
CA SER A 17 -37.19 60.39 34.27
C SER A 17 -37.65 61.64 33.54
N GLY A 18 -36.73 62.53 33.20
CA GLY A 18 -36.98 63.70 32.36
C GLY A 18 -36.20 63.67 31.07
N GLY A 19 -36.41 62.64 30.25
CA GLY A 19 -35.81 62.56 28.92
C GLY A 19 -36.71 63.16 27.87
N CYS A 20 -36.33 64.30 27.34
CA CYS A 20 -36.93 64.87 26.12
C CYS A 20 -36.79 63.88 24.95
N SER A 21 -37.90 63.53 24.33
CA SER A 21 -37.91 62.95 23.00
C SER A 21 -37.47 64.05 22.01
N LYS A 22 -36.22 64.00 21.58
CA LYS A 22 -35.84 64.63 20.31
C LYS A 22 -36.10 63.60 19.23
N ASN A 23 -37.01 63.88 18.34
CA ASN A 23 -37.11 63.29 17.02
C ASN A 23 -35.79 63.57 16.31
N GLU A 24 -34.83 62.67 16.40
CA GLU A 24 -33.75 62.64 15.44
C GLU A 24 -34.33 62.05 14.15
N ALA A 25 -34.42 62.93 13.15
CA ALA A 25 -34.65 62.50 11.77
C ALA A 25 -33.64 61.35 11.45
N ALA A 26 -34.15 60.25 10.97
CA ALA A 26 -33.31 59.11 10.51
C ALA A 26 -32.20 59.68 9.62
N ALA A 27 -30.97 59.61 10.08
CA ALA A 27 -29.83 59.92 9.26
C ALA A 27 -29.91 59.07 8.00
N GLU A 28 -30.18 59.73 6.90
CA GLU A 28 -30.11 59.10 5.59
C GLU A 28 -28.70 58.58 5.43
N ILE A 29 -28.54 57.26 5.52
CA ILE A 29 -27.26 56.56 5.24
C ILE A 29 -27.03 56.80 3.74
N LYS A 30 -26.29 57.87 3.43
CA LYS A 30 -25.74 58.03 2.09
C LYS A 30 -24.78 56.90 1.87
N ILE A 31 -25.25 55.84 1.20
CA ILE A 31 -24.39 54.84 0.61
C ILE A 31 -23.52 55.60 -0.39
N PRO A 32 -22.20 55.66 -0.22
CA PRO A 32 -21.36 56.29 -1.21
C PRO A 32 -21.61 55.58 -2.55
N ILE A 33 -22.14 56.36 -3.51
CA ILE A 33 -22.15 55.91 -4.90
C ILE A 33 -20.67 55.85 -5.27
N LEU A 34 -20.11 54.68 -5.31
CA LEU A 34 -18.78 54.46 -5.88
C LEU A 34 -18.89 54.90 -7.34
N ASP A 35 -18.20 55.98 -7.69
CA ASP A 35 -18.07 56.39 -9.08
C ASP A 35 -17.64 55.18 -9.91
N GLY A 36 -18.34 54.88 -10.99
CA GLY A 36 -18.14 53.74 -11.85
C GLY A 36 -16.75 53.64 -12.53
N ASN A 37 -15.84 54.55 -12.23
CA ASN A 37 -14.44 54.54 -12.67
C ASN A 37 -13.45 53.92 -11.67
N ALA A 38 -13.92 53.43 -10.51
CA ALA A 38 -13.09 52.70 -9.54
C ALA A 38 -13.27 51.17 -9.66
N MET A 39 -13.74 50.67 -10.78
CA MET A 39 -13.76 49.25 -11.04
C MET A 39 -12.32 48.78 -11.28
N GLY A 40 -11.71 48.23 -10.24
CA GLY A 40 -10.49 47.39 -10.42
C GLY A 40 -10.78 46.35 -11.48
N SER A 41 -9.79 46.04 -12.31
CA SER A 41 -9.91 44.98 -13.30
C SER A 41 -10.13 43.65 -12.56
N TYR A 42 -11.30 43.08 -12.70
CA TYR A 42 -11.62 41.76 -12.19
C TYR A 42 -11.20 40.73 -13.22
N THR A 43 -10.70 39.62 -12.72
CA THR A 43 -10.49 38.42 -13.54
C THR A 43 -11.84 37.71 -13.67
N THR A 44 -12.18 37.28 -14.86
CA THR A 44 -13.40 36.51 -15.11
C THR A 44 -13.05 35.08 -15.56
N ALA A 45 -13.91 34.13 -15.24
CA ALA A 45 -13.83 32.77 -15.71
C ALA A 45 -15.24 32.20 -15.92
N ALA A 46 -15.44 31.45 -16.97
CA ALA A 46 -16.69 30.73 -17.17
C ALA A 46 -16.76 29.47 -16.28
N ALA A 47 -17.92 29.22 -15.71
CA ALA A 47 -18.22 27.95 -15.08
C ALA A 47 -18.24 26.84 -16.15
N GLN A 48 -17.39 25.86 -16.01
CA GLN A 48 -17.18 24.81 -16.99
C GLN A 48 -17.36 23.43 -16.39
N ARG A 49 -17.88 22.49 -17.19
CA ARG A 49 -17.86 21.08 -16.80
C ARG A 49 -16.50 20.47 -17.08
N MET A 50 -15.95 19.80 -16.10
CA MET A 50 -14.67 19.13 -16.20
C MET A 50 -14.58 17.94 -15.28
N SER A 51 -13.71 17.00 -15.62
CA SER A 51 -13.41 15.89 -14.72
C SER A 51 -12.48 16.38 -13.61
N VAL A 52 -12.92 16.25 -12.37
CA VAL A 52 -12.14 16.60 -11.18
C VAL A 52 -11.82 15.33 -10.43
N TYR A 53 -10.53 15.12 -10.15
CA TYR A 53 -10.06 13.96 -9.41
C TYR A 53 -8.88 14.31 -8.51
N GLU A 54 -8.81 13.64 -7.39
CA GLU A 54 -7.70 13.74 -6.45
C GLU A 54 -7.10 12.36 -6.25
N TYR A 55 -5.79 12.30 -6.16
CA TYR A 55 -5.07 11.09 -5.84
C TYR A 55 -4.43 11.21 -4.46
N SER A 56 -4.46 10.11 -3.72
CA SER A 56 -3.67 9.94 -2.50
C SER A 56 -2.55 8.94 -2.77
N THR A 57 -1.38 9.24 -2.22
CA THR A 57 -0.21 8.38 -2.31
C THR A 57 0.07 7.76 -0.96
N ILE A 58 0.09 6.43 -0.90
CA ILE A 58 0.19 5.67 0.34
C ILE A 58 1.31 4.64 0.21
N GLY A 59 2.18 4.57 1.22
CA GLY A 59 3.20 3.52 1.30
C GLY A 59 2.60 2.16 1.60
N ALA A 60 3.13 1.13 0.98
CA ALA A 60 2.68 -0.25 1.12
C ALA A 60 3.86 -1.23 1.17
N GLU A 61 3.65 -2.38 1.78
CA GLU A 61 4.62 -3.46 1.83
C GLU A 61 4.34 -4.48 0.73
N VAL A 62 5.38 -4.97 0.08
CA VAL A 62 5.26 -6.14 -0.79
C VAL A 62 5.21 -7.39 0.09
N SER A 63 4.29 -8.28 -0.15
CA SER A 63 4.07 -9.51 0.63
C SER A 63 3.83 -10.70 -0.26
N TYR A 64 4.36 -11.84 0.17
CA TYR A 64 4.13 -13.13 -0.45
C TYR A 64 3.27 -13.96 0.50
N PRO A 65 2.08 -14.42 0.09
CA PRO A 65 1.15 -15.10 0.99
C PRO A 65 1.66 -16.47 1.43
N TYR A 66 2.48 -17.12 0.61
CA TYR A 66 2.97 -18.48 0.81
C TYR A 66 4.51 -18.51 0.82
N ALA A 67 5.09 -17.93 1.87
CA ALA A 67 6.53 -18.07 2.10
C ALA A 67 6.80 -19.40 2.84
N GLU A 68 7.65 -20.24 2.25
CA GLU A 68 8.08 -21.52 2.79
C GLU A 68 9.46 -21.38 3.45
N ALA A 69 9.62 -21.96 4.63
CA ALA A 69 10.90 -22.00 5.33
C ALA A 69 11.77 -23.12 4.77
N ILE A 70 12.99 -22.79 4.36
CA ILE A 70 14.01 -23.77 4.03
C ILE A 70 14.81 -24.08 5.28
N LEU A 71 14.82 -25.36 5.65
CA LEU A 71 15.39 -25.85 6.90
C LEU A 71 16.67 -26.64 6.66
N VAL A 72 17.52 -26.64 7.67
CA VAL A 72 18.72 -27.53 7.74
C VAL A 72 18.25 -28.98 7.81
N PRO A 73 18.73 -29.88 6.93
CA PRO A 73 18.23 -31.27 6.85
C PRO A 73 18.71 -32.16 7.98
N ALA A 74 19.89 -31.91 8.52
CA ALA A 74 20.50 -32.67 9.62
C ALA A 74 21.55 -31.77 10.33
N ASP A 75 21.98 -32.19 11.53
CA ASP A 75 23.07 -31.52 12.22
C ASP A 75 24.34 -31.59 11.36
N ALA A 76 24.82 -30.46 10.90
CA ALA A 76 25.98 -30.36 10.00
C ALA A 76 26.59 -28.95 9.98
N ASN A 77 27.83 -28.86 9.53
CA ASN A 77 28.47 -27.60 9.23
C ASN A 77 28.05 -27.12 7.82
N ILE A 78 27.79 -25.83 7.68
CA ILE A 78 27.56 -25.23 6.37
C ILE A 78 28.88 -25.12 5.60
N LEU A 79 28.94 -25.62 4.39
CA LEU A 79 30.11 -25.47 3.50
C LEU A 79 29.98 -24.25 2.60
N SER A 80 28.79 -24.00 2.07
CA SER A 80 28.51 -22.82 1.28
C SER A 80 27.05 -22.38 1.43
N TYR A 81 26.85 -21.08 1.39
CA TYR A 81 25.55 -20.43 1.36
C TYR A 81 25.59 -19.30 0.34
N ASN A 82 24.81 -19.40 -0.73
CA ASN A 82 25.00 -18.61 -1.93
C ASN A 82 23.82 -17.69 -2.25
N VAL A 83 22.85 -17.55 -1.36
CA VAL A 83 21.63 -16.79 -1.64
C VAL A 83 21.43 -15.64 -0.66
N LYS A 84 20.82 -14.59 -1.13
CA LYS A 84 20.42 -13.41 -0.35
C LYS A 84 18.98 -13.02 -0.65
N LYS A 85 18.39 -12.23 0.24
CA LYS A 85 17.05 -11.70 0.05
C LYS A 85 16.93 -11.00 -1.32
N GLY A 86 15.88 -11.36 -2.06
CA GLY A 86 15.58 -10.82 -3.38
C GLY A 86 16.15 -11.63 -4.55
N ASP A 87 17.02 -12.62 -4.28
CA ASP A 87 17.50 -13.49 -5.36
C ASP A 87 16.37 -14.32 -5.95
N VAL A 88 16.40 -14.44 -7.27
CA VAL A 88 15.48 -15.25 -8.05
C VAL A 88 16.17 -16.57 -8.35
N LEU A 89 15.53 -17.66 -7.97
CA LEU A 89 16.04 -19.02 -8.12
C LEU A 89 15.14 -19.81 -9.07
N GLN A 90 15.78 -20.63 -9.89
CA GLN A 90 15.10 -21.65 -10.68
C GLN A 90 15.05 -22.97 -9.88
N LYS A 91 14.08 -23.83 -10.20
CA LYS A 91 14.02 -25.17 -9.63
C LYS A 91 15.34 -25.91 -9.80
N GLY A 92 15.91 -26.37 -8.68
CA GLY A 92 17.18 -27.08 -8.64
C GLY A 92 18.41 -26.23 -8.34
N ASP A 93 18.27 -24.90 -8.33
CA ASP A 93 19.37 -24.00 -7.92
C ASP A 93 19.79 -24.29 -6.47
N VAL A 94 21.11 -24.24 -6.22
CA VAL A 94 21.67 -24.58 -4.92
C VAL A 94 21.55 -23.39 -3.97
N ILE A 95 20.85 -23.59 -2.87
CA ILE A 95 20.68 -22.62 -1.78
C ILE A 95 21.82 -22.73 -0.79
N ALA A 96 22.09 -23.95 -0.31
CA ALA A 96 23.11 -24.23 0.67
C ALA A 96 23.71 -25.62 0.46
N VAL A 97 24.99 -25.78 0.82
CA VAL A 97 25.67 -27.08 0.88
C VAL A 97 26.16 -27.29 2.30
N PHE A 98 25.85 -28.43 2.85
CA PHE A 98 26.28 -28.88 4.18
C PHE A 98 27.32 -29.99 4.08
N ASP A 99 28.10 -30.18 5.12
CA ASP A 99 29.13 -31.20 5.20
C ASP A 99 28.50 -32.60 5.40
N SER A 100 28.59 -33.44 4.36
CA SER A 100 28.13 -34.83 4.35
C SER A 100 29.24 -35.86 4.59
N SER A 101 30.47 -35.41 4.88
CA SER A 101 31.65 -36.28 4.98
C SER A 101 31.47 -37.45 5.95
N GLY A 102 30.64 -37.29 6.98
CA GLY A 102 30.28 -38.39 7.89
C GLY A 102 29.53 -39.56 7.22
N LEU A 103 28.88 -39.33 6.08
CA LEU A 103 28.15 -40.35 5.32
C LEU A 103 29.00 -41.00 4.21
N ASP A 104 30.13 -40.40 3.84
CA ASP A 104 30.96 -40.88 2.74
C ASP A 104 31.53 -42.28 3.06
N TYR A 105 31.94 -42.51 4.31
CA TYR A 105 32.44 -43.80 4.77
C TYR A 105 31.32 -44.88 4.70
N ASP A 106 30.14 -44.55 5.15
CA ASP A 106 28.99 -45.47 5.11
C ASP A 106 28.60 -45.79 3.67
N TYR A 107 28.64 -44.80 2.77
CA TYR A 107 28.39 -45.02 1.36
C TYR A 107 29.41 -45.96 0.72
N GLN A 108 30.70 -45.75 0.96
CA GLN A 108 31.75 -46.60 0.40
C GLN A 108 31.63 -48.06 0.94
N ASN A 109 31.37 -48.23 2.23
CA ASN A 109 31.15 -49.56 2.81
C ASN A 109 29.92 -50.24 2.22
N GLN A 110 28.81 -49.54 2.13
CA GLN A 110 27.57 -50.08 1.57
C GLN A 110 27.75 -50.41 0.08
N LYS A 111 28.50 -49.62 -0.66
CA LYS A 111 28.83 -49.91 -2.06
C LYS A 111 29.57 -51.20 -2.22
N ILE A 112 30.59 -51.48 -1.37
CA ILE A 112 31.33 -52.75 -1.38
C ILE A 112 30.39 -53.93 -1.10
N LEU A 113 29.44 -53.81 -0.16
CA LEU A 113 28.46 -54.85 0.14
C LEU A 113 27.53 -55.09 -1.03
N THR A 114 27.04 -54.01 -1.67
CA THR A 114 26.18 -54.10 -2.85
C THR A 114 26.89 -54.74 -4.03
N ASP A 115 28.11 -54.32 -4.33
CA ASP A 115 28.94 -54.90 -5.41
C ASP A 115 29.20 -56.42 -5.16
N SER A 116 29.46 -56.77 -3.90
CA SER A 116 29.66 -58.21 -3.50
C SER A 116 28.38 -59.01 -3.65
N ALA A 117 27.22 -58.48 -3.27
CA ALA A 117 25.91 -59.12 -3.45
C ALA A 117 25.58 -59.28 -4.93
N TYR A 118 25.86 -58.23 -5.75
CA TYR A 118 25.69 -58.30 -7.20
C TYR A 118 26.54 -59.43 -7.85
N ALA A 119 27.81 -59.55 -7.47
CA ALA A 119 28.70 -60.63 -7.98
C ALA A 119 28.17 -62.01 -7.61
N ARG A 120 27.65 -62.22 -6.39
CA ARG A 120 27.00 -63.49 -5.97
C ARG A 120 25.75 -63.75 -6.79
N TYR A 121 24.90 -62.75 -7.04
CA TYR A 121 23.74 -62.91 -7.90
C TYR A 121 24.14 -63.31 -9.33
N GLN A 122 25.11 -62.61 -9.93
CA GLN A 122 25.60 -62.91 -11.28
C GLN A 122 26.16 -64.31 -11.41
N SER A 123 26.85 -64.85 -10.36
CA SER A 123 27.43 -66.18 -10.39
C SER A 123 26.43 -67.29 -10.12
N SER A 124 25.43 -67.05 -9.26
CA SER A 124 24.49 -68.15 -8.85
C SER A 124 23.16 -68.10 -9.62
N GLY A 125 22.73 -66.98 -10.11
CA GLY A 125 21.42 -66.74 -10.75
C GLY A 125 20.22 -67.07 -9.85
N SER A 126 20.45 -67.28 -8.53
CA SER A 126 19.40 -67.77 -7.63
C SER A 126 18.48 -66.59 -7.21
N ALA A 127 17.20 -66.87 -6.97
CA ALA A 127 16.22 -65.90 -6.49
C ALA A 127 16.61 -65.29 -5.13
N LEU A 128 17.27 -66.09 -4.27
CA LEU A 128 17.76 -65.66 -2.97
C LEU A 128 18.88 -64.58 -3.14
N ALA A 129 19.89 -64.88 -3.97
CA ALA A 129 20.98 -63.95 -4.23
C ALA A 129 20.51 -62.70 -4.91
N LYS A 130 19.46 -62.75 -5.74
CA LYS A 130 18.82 -61.59 -6.32
C LYS A 130 18.18 -60.70 -5.22
N ALA A 131 17.41 -61.31 -4.32
CA ALA A 131 16.78 -60.60 -3.21
C ALA A 131 17.82 -59.95 -2.28
N GLU A 132 18.92 -60.63 -1.98
CA GLU A 132 20.04 -60.09 -1.19
C GLU A 132 20.65 -58.84 -1.87
N TYR A 133 20.90 -58.93 -3.18
CA TYR A 133 21.39 -57.76 -3.96
C TYR A 133 20.41 -56.59 -3.95
N GLU A 134 19.11 -56.84 -4.17
CA GLU A 134 18.08 -55.79 -4.16
C GLU A 134 18.03 -55.07 -2.81
N ILE A 135 18.12 -55.80 -1.68
CA ILE A 135 18.17 -55.22 -0.34
C ILE A 135 19.43 -54.34 -0.16
N GLU A 136 20.60 -54.80 -0.58
CA GLU A 136 21.83 -54.02 -0.44
C GLU A 136 21.82 -52.78 -1.38
N ALA A 137 21.23 -52.90 -2.57
CA ALA A 137 21.07 -51.80 -3.49
C ALA A 137 20.13 -50.73 -2.94
N GLU A 138 19.00 -51.10 -2.33
CA GLU A 138 18.08 -50.15 -1.67
C GLU A 138 18.75 -49.41 -0.50
N LYS A 139 19.59 -50.09 0.29
CA LYS A 139 20.37 -49.45 1.35
C LYS A 139 21.36 -48.43 0.81
N LEU A 140 22.03 -48.76 -0.30
CA LEU A 140 22.97 -47.82 -0.97
C LEU A 140 22.25 -46.59 -1.48
N GLU A 141 21.09 -46.79 -2.11
CA GLU A 141 20.24 -45.69 -2.59
C GLU A 141 19.77 -44.79 -1.44
N LEU A 142 19.39 -45.36 -0.29
CA LEU A 142 19.00 -44.59 0.89
C LEU A 142 20.15 -43.74 1.43
N ILE A 143 21.41 -44.26 1.44
CA ILE A 143 22.56 -43.47 1.88
C ILE A 143 22.83 -42.35 0.87
N GLN A 144 22.77 -42.64 -0.43
CA GLN A 144 22.93 -41.62 -1.46
C GLN A 144 21.87 -40.52 -1.33
N TYR A 145 20.61 -40.88 -1.13
CA TYR A 145 19.53 -39.91 -0.88
C TYR A 145 19.82 -39.01 0.34
N LYS A 146 20.34 -39.58 1.43
CA LYS A 146 20.76 -38.81 2.60
C LYS A 146 21.85 -37.80 2.26
N ILE A 147 22.88 -38.24 1.50
CA ILE A 147 23.98 -37.36 1.04
C ILE A 147 23.40 -36.21 0.17
N ASP A 148 22.50 -36.53 -0.76
CA ASP A 148 21.90 -35.56 -1.64
C ASP A 148 21.08 -34.49 -0.87
N CYS A 149 20.48 -34.85 0.26
CA CYS A 149 19.77 -33.92 1.15
C CYS A 149 20.70 -32.87 1.78
N TYR A 150 22.02 -33.10 1.87
CA TYR A 150 22.98 -32.10 2.35
C TYR A 150 23.25 -30.99 1.34
N THR A 151 22.79 -31.16 0.09
CA THR A 151 22.74 -30.10 -0.91
C THR A 151 21.31 -29.61 -1.03
N VAL A 152 21.00 -28.53 -0.31
CA VAL A 152 19.66 -27.92 -0.30
C VAL A 152 19.47 -27.12 -1.56
N LYS A 153 18.42 -27.44 -2.31
CA LYS A 153 18.07 -26.85 -3.61
C LYS A 153 16.69 -26.22 -3.59
N ALA A 154 16.48 -25.26 -4.48
CA ALA A 154 15.16 -24.68 -4.70
C ALA A 154 14.18 -25.74 -5.24
N PRO A 155 13.04 -25.97 -4.58
CA PRO A 155 12.08 -27.02 -4.98
C PRO A 155 11.25 -26.63 -6.22
N TYR A 156 11.14 -25.33 -6.49
CA TYR A 156 10.42 -24.74 -7.62
C TYR A 156 11.04 -23.37 -7.96
N ASP A 157 10.58 -22.73 -9.02
CA ASP A 157 10.99 -21.38 -9.39
C ASP A 157 10.48 -20.38 -8.35
N CYS A 158 11.37 -19.77 -7.60
CA CYS A 158 11.03 -18.99 -6.42
C CYS A 158 11.87 -17.73 -6.29
N VAL A 159 11.52 -16.94 -5.29
CA VAL A 159 12.30 -15.78 -4.84
C VAL A 159 12.67 -15.99 -3.37
N VAL A 160 13.88 -15.59 -3.02
CA VAL A 160 14.31 -15.57 -1.61
C VAL A 160 13.65 -14.40 -0.91
N TRP A 161 12.62 -14.72 -0.10
CA TRP A 161 11.83 -13.70 0.62
C TRP A 161 12.55 -13.14 1.83
N ASP A 162 13.17 -14.03 2.62
CA ASP A 162 13.97 -13.65 3.77
C ASP A 162 15.21 -14.54 3.86
N SER A 163 16.34 -13.96 4.24
CA SER A 163 17.61 -14.66 4.30
C SER A 163 18.51 -14.00 5.33
N LYS A 164 19.18 -14.81 6.13
CA LYS A 164 20.28 -14.38 6.99
C LYS A 164 21.60 -14.73 6.31
N PHE A 165 22.63 -14.01 6.65
CA PHE A 165 23.98 -14.38 6.22
C PHE A 165 24.51 -15.52 7.09
N TRP A 166 25.06 -16.55 6.45
CA TRP A 166 25.68 -17.68 7.10
C TRP A 166 27.12 -17.86 6.61
N GLU A 167 28.06 -17.94 7.56
CA GLU A 167 29.46 -18.18 7.23
C GLU A 167 29.75 -19.65 7.05
N ALA A 168 30.63 -20.00 6.10
CA ALA A 168 31.14 -21.36 5.95
C ALA A 168 31.81 -21.83 7.23
N GLY A 169 31.58 -23.07 7.62
CA GLY A 169 32.05 -23.65 8.88
C GLY A 169 31.11 -23.46 10.07
N THR A 170 30.04 -22.69 9.93
CA THR A 170 29.03 -22.57 11.01
C THR A 170 28.34 -23.90 11.24
N ALA A 171 28.34 -24.37 12.50
CA ALA A 171 27.58 -25.54 12.93
C ALA A 171 26.10 -25.18 13.04
N MET A 172 25.26 -26.00 12.43
CA MET A 172 23.81 -25.81 12.40
C MET A 172 23.09 -27.05 12.87
N GLU A 173 22.02 -26.84 13.63
CA GLU A 173 21.13 -27.91 14.09
C GLU A 173 20.06 -28.20 13.06
N ALA A 174 19.66 -29.48 12.94
CA ALA A 174 18.55 -29.91 12.11
C ALA A 174 17.28 -29.10 12.40
N GLY A 175 16.55 -28.71 11.36
CA GLY A 175 15.33 -27.92 11.49
C GLY A 175 15.56 -26.42 11.70
N THR A 176 16.80 -25.95 11.78
CA THR A 176 17.09 -24.50 11.79
C THR A 176 16.71 -23.89 10.45
N GLN A 177 15.98 -22.79 10.47
CA GLN A 177 15.61 -22.04 9.24
C GLN A 177 16.82 -21.28 8.69
N ILE A 178 17.20 -21.55 7.45
CA ILE A 178 18.30 -20.87 6.75
C ILE A 178 17.82 -19.70 5.92
N CYS A 179 16.68 -19.83 5.25
CA CYS A 179 16.01 -18.76 4.52
C CYS A 179 14.52 -19.07 4.39
N SER A 180 13.78 -18.14 3.83
CA SER A 180 12.42 -18.36 3.33
C SER A 180 12.38 -18.10 1.84
N ILE A 181 11.68 -18.94 1.12
CA ILE A 181 11.40 -18.78 -0.31
C ILE A 181 9.91 -18.56 -0.53
N ALA A 182 9.56 -17.92 -1.61
CA ALA A 182 8.17 -17.71 -1.99
C ALA A 182 7.96 -17.92 -3.48
N ASP A 183 6.77 -18.38 -3.84
CA ASP A 183 6.37 -18.51 -5.24
C ASP A 183 6.30 -17.11 -5.88
N ARG A 184 6.89 -16.98 -7.07
CA ARG A 184 6.92 -15.72 -7.81
C ARG A 184 5.60 -15.38 -8.50
N SER A 185 4.72 -16.35 -8.68
CA SER A 185 3.44 -16.18 -9.36
C SER A 185 2.42 -15.40 -8.53
N GLU A 186 2.60 -15.32 -7.22
CA GLU A 186 1.66 -14.66 -6.31
C GLU A 186 2.35 -13.60 -5.44
N VAL A 187 2.19 -12.35 -5.81
CA VAL A 187 2.68 -11.19 -5.07
C VAL A 187 1.52 -10.29 -4.71
N TYR A 188 1.47 -9.89 -3.45
CA TYR A 188 0.51 -8.91 -2.97
C TYR A 188 1.19 -7.66 -2.47
N VAL A 189 0.51 -6.53 -2.63
CA VAL A 189 0.88 -5.26 -2.02
C VAL A 189 -0.09 -5.00 -0.87
N VAL A 190 0.45 -4.83 0.34
CA VAL A 190 -0.36 -4.68 1.57
C VAL A 190 -0.23 -3.26 2.10
N VAL A 191 -1.35 -2.56 2.16
CA VAL A 191 -1.45 -1.22 2.77
C VAL A 191 -1.90 -1.36 4.21
N LYS A 192 -1.07 -0.90 5.15
CA LYS A 192 -1.38 -0.84 6.57
C LYS A 192 -1.81 0.58 6.96
N GLY A 193 -3.00 0.73 7.52
CA GLY A 193 -3.57 2.04 7.87
C GLY A 193 -4.18 2.80 6.68
N ASN A 194 -4.88 3.89 6.96
CA ASN A 194 -5.59 4.73 5.98
C ASN A 194 -6.41 3.96 4.95
N THR A 195 -7.24 3.04 5.45
CA THR A 195 -7.99 2.08 4.63
C THR A 195 -9.25 2.66 4.00
N ASP A 196 -9.69 3.84 4.42
CA ASP A 196 -10.93 4.49 3.99
C ASP A 196 -10.94 4.86 2.49
N ALA A 197 -9.73 5.05 1.92
CA ALA A 197 -9.57 5.34 0.51
C ALA A 197 -9.83 4.12 -0.40
N PHE A 198 -9.94 2.92 0.17
CA PHE A 198 -10.00 1.66 -0.58
C PHE A 198 -11.39 1.04 -0.51
N ALA A 199 -11.72 0.30 -1.55
CA ALA A 199 -12.90 -0.55 -1.61
C ALA A 199 -12.57 -1.82 -2.39
N LEU A 200 -13.21 -2.92 -2.05
CA LEU A 200 -13.04 -4.21 -2.72
C LEU A 200 -13.27 -4.06 -4.24
N GLY A 201 -12.38 -4.61 -5.04
CA GLY A 201 -12.42 -4.53 -6.50
C GLY A 201 -11.93 -3.20 -7.09
N ARG A 202 -11.59 -2.21 -6.28
CA ARG A 202 -11.08 -0.92 -6.77
C ARG A 202 -9.72 -1.09 -7.43
N GLN A 203 -9.58 -0.51 -8.62
CA GLN A 203 -8.30 -0.44 -9.31
C GLN A 203 -7.43 0.68 -8.72
N VAL A 204 -6.15 0.42 -8.59
CA VAL A 204 -5.14 1.33 -8.07
C VAL A 204 -3.90 1.31 -8.94
N THR A 205 -3.07 2.34 -8.84
CA THR A 205 -1.76 2.37 -9.50
C THR A 205 -0.68 2.05 -8.47
N LEU A 206 0.27 1.22 -8.85
CA LEU A 206 1.39 0.75 -8.03
C LEU A 206 2.71 1.25 -8.62
N LYS A 207 3.66 1.63 -7.75
CA LYS A 207 5.02 2.03 -8.13
C LYS A 207 6.02 1.28 -7.23
N PHE A 208 7.01 0.64 -7.84
CA PHE A 208 8.03 -0.17 -7.16
C PHE A 208 9.42 0.47 -7.22
N GLY A 209 9.50 1.77 -6.94
CA GLY A 209 10.78 2.49 -6.95
C GLY A 209 11.32 2.83 -8.34
N THR A 210 10.54 2.56 -9.39
CA THR A 210 10.79 2.94 -10.78
C THR A 210 9.91 4.11 -11.19
N ASN A 211 10.12 4.66 -12.38
CA ASN A 211 9.23 5.67 -12.97
C ASN A 211 7.99 5.05 -13.64
N SER A 212 7.92 3.72 -13.71
CA SER A 212 6.83 3.01 -14.36
C SER A 212 5.65 2.85 -13.41
N ASP A 213 4.45 2.99 -13.97
CA ASP A 213 3.19 2.77 -13.31
C ASP A 213 2.66 1.37 -13.65
N PHE A 214 2.27 0.63 -12.62
CA PHE A 214 1.68 -0.70 -12.72
C PHE A 214 0.25 -0.65 -12.21
N THR A 215 -0.60 -1.54 -12.70
CA THR A 215 -1.99 -1.60 -12.24
C THR A 215 -2.22 -2.79 -11.32
N GLY A 216 -3.11 -2.58 -10.37
CA GLY A 216 -3.53 -3.61 -9.43
C GLY A 216 -4.93 -3.36 -8.93
N ARG A 217 -5.48 -4.37 -8.27
CA ARG A 217 -6.85 -4.38 -7.78
C ARG A 217 -6.91 -4.78 -6.32
N VAL A 218 -7.76 -4.10 -5.55
CA VAL A 218 -8.03 -4.47 -4.16
C VAL A 218 -8.78 -5.79 -4.13
N VAL A 219 -8.14 -6.83 -3.57
CA VAL A 219 -8.70 -8.20 -3.49
C VAL A 219 -9.17 -8.56 -2.09
N MET A 220 -8.69 -7.86 -1.07
CA MET A 220 -9.12 -8.08 0.31
C MET A 220 -9.07 -6.77 1.11
N MET A 221 -10.09 -6.55 1.94
CA MET A 221 -10.14 -5.48 2.93
C MET A 221 -9.74 -6.03 4.31
N PRO A 222 -9.19 -5.19 5.21
CA PRO A 222 -8.78 -5.64 6.53
C PRO A 222 -9.97 -6.19 7.31
N ASP A 223 -9.80 -7.39 7.87
CA ASP A 223 -10.74 -7.96 8.84
C ASP A 223 -10.07 -8.04 10.21
N PHE A 224 -10.33 -7.06 11.04
CA PHE A 224 -9.81 -6.99 12.42
C PHE A 224 -10.38 -8.07 13.36
N ARG A 225 -11.35 -8.86 12.89
CA ARG A 225 -11.98 -9.94 13.70
C ARG A 225 -11.32 -11.29 13.47
N ALA A 226 -10.60 -11.46 12.38
CA ALA A 226 -9.94 -12.72 12.06
C ALA A 226 -8.63 -12.87 12.89
N LYS A 227 -8.52 -13.90 13.73
CA LYS A 227 -7.25 -14.28 14.34
C LYS A 227 -6.28 -14.72 13.25
N GLY A 228 -5.18 -13.98 13.06
CA GLY A 228 -4.15 -14.27 12.05
C GLY A 228 -4.49 -13.71 10.65
N GLY A 229 -5.53 -12.89 10.50
CA GLY A 229 -5.84 -12.22 9.24
C GLY A 229 -4.79 -11.15 8.89
N ILE A 230 -4.65 -10.87 7.60
CA ILE A 230 -3.78 -9.78 7.12
C ILE A 230 -4.38 -8.46 7.62
N ASN A 231 -3.60 -7.74 8.42
CA ASN A 231 -4.02 -6.47 9.00
C ASN A 231 -3.75 -5.33 8.01
N GLY A 232 -4.51 -5.29 6.92
CA GLY A 232 -4.36 -4.27 5.88
C GLY A 232 -5.22 -4.54 4.66
N VAL A 233 -5.21 -3.58 3.73
CA VAL A 233 -5.80 -3.74 2.40
C VAL A 233 -4.82 -4.52 1.54
N VAL A 234 -5.29 -5.61 0.93
CA VAL A 234 -4.49 -6.45 0.03
C VAL A 234 -4.81 -6.11 -1.42
N ILE A 235 -3.79 -5.84 -2.18
CA ILE A 235 -3.85 -5.47 -3.58
C ILE A 235 -3.08 -6.53 -4.38
N ALA A 236 -3.74 -7.16 -5.34
CA ALA A 236 -3.10 -8.01 -6.32
C ALA A 236 -2.75 -7.18 -7.56
N LEU A 237 -1.65 -7.50 -8.22
CA LEU A 237 -1.34 -6.96 -9.53
C LEU A 237 -2.31 -7.52 -10.57
N ASP A 238 -2.64 -6.71 -11.58
CA ASP A 238 -3.44 -7.19 -12.72
C ASP A 238 -2.60 -8.15 -13.59
N GLU A 239 -3.27 -8.94 -14.42
CA GLU A 239 -2.63 -9.95 -15.28
C GLU A 239 -1.52 -9.35 -16.14
N GLY A 240 -0.34 -9.98 -16.19
CA GLY A 240 0.85 -9.52 -16.92
C GLY A 240 1.64 -8.38 -16.23
N GLU A 241 1.04 -7.67 -15.28
CA GLU A 241 1.72 -6.57 -14.58
C GLU A 241 2.83 -7.06 -13.65
N LEU A 242 2.68 -8.25 -13.09
CA LEU A 242 3.71 -8.86 -12.25
C LEU A 242 4.98 -9.20 -13.03
N GLU A 243 4.84 -9.77 -14.22
CA GLU A 243 5.98 -10.08 -15.08
C GLU A 243 6.68 -8.80 -15.51
N ARG A 244 5.92 -7.82 -15.99
CA ARG A 244 6.43 -6.50 -16.38
C ARG A 244 7.15 -5.81 -15.22
N ALA A 245 6.59 -5.85 -14.02
CA ALA A 245 7.19 -5.24 -12.86
C ALA A 245 8.49 -5.94 -12.42
N ASN A 246 8.58 -7.26 -12.56
CA ASN A 246 9.81 -8.01 -12.29
C ASN A 246 10.91 -7.71 -13.33
N GLU A 247 10.55 -7.51 -14.59
CA GLU A 247 11.49 -7.14 -15.65
C GLU A 247 12.03 -5.72 -15.47
N GLU A 248 11.15 -4.74 -15.23
CA GLU A 248 11.50 -3.33 -15.16
C GLU A 248 12.12 -2.92 -13.81
N ALA A 249 11.66 -3.50 -12.69
CA ALA A 249 12.12 -3.17 -11.35
C ALA A 249 13.24 -4.10 -10.83
N GLY A 250 13.67 -5.09 -11.63
CA GLY A 250 14.67 -6.07 -11.28
C GLY A 250 14.12 -7.18 -10.40
N SER A 251 13.67 -6.92 -9.23
CA SER A 251 12.89 -7.81 -8.38
C SER A 251 12.07 -6.96 -7.44
N ILE A 252 10.77 -7.09 -7.52
CA ILE A 252 9.83 -6.40 -6.61
C ILE A 252 10.18 -6.67 -5.15
N VAL A 253 10.73 -7.86 -4.88
CA VAL A 253 11.15 -8.28 -3.54
C VAL A 253 12.29 -7.46 -2.98
N SER A 254 13.28 -7.12 -3.81
CA SER A 254 14.43 -6.34 -3.35
C SER A 254 14.03 -4.92 -2.97
N ALA A 255 12.97 -4.39 -3.58
CA ALA A 255 12.39 -3.12 -3.19
C ALA A 255 11.72 -3.20 -1.80
N GLY A 256 11.03 -4.32 -1.47
CA GLY A 256 10.34 -4.55 -0.20
C GLY A 256 9.14 -3.64 0.05
N TRP A 257 9.02 -2.56 -0.71
CA TRP A 257 8.03 -1.50 -0.59
C TRP A 257 7.45 -1.12 -1.93
N ALA A 258 6.17 -0.77 -1.90
CA ALA A 258 5.45 -0.19 -3.02
C ALA A 258 4.82 1.14 -2.62
N THR A 259 4.59 1.98 -3.59
CA THR A 259 3.77 3.18 -3.44
C THR A 259 2.46 2.94 -4.15
N VAL A 260 1.35 3.04 -3.43
CA VAL A 260 -0.01 2.90 -3.98
C VAL A 260 -0.58 4.28 -4.23
N VAL A 261 -0.99 4.54 -5.46
CA VAL A 261 -1.71 5.75 -5.85
C VAL A 261 -3.18 5.39 -6.05
N VAL A 262 -4.02 5.91 -5.18
CA VAL A 262 -5.47 5.66 -5.20
C VAL A 262 -6.23 6.95 -5.47
N LYS A 263 -7.21 6.87 -6.35
CA LYS A 263 -8.10 8.00 -6.64
C LYS A 263 -9.10 8.15 -5.48
N THR A 264 -8.95 9.20 -4.66
CA THR A 264 -9.78 9.45 -3.48
C THR A 264 -11.04 10.24 -3.76
N PHE A 265 -11.00 11.04 -4.82
CA PHE A 265 -12.13 11.81 -5.30
C PHE A 265 -12.24 11.68 -6.83
N ASN A 266 -13.45 11.56 -7.35
CA ASN A 266 -13.68 11.42 -8.78
C ASN A 266 -15.08 11.91 -9.14
N GLU A 267 -15.15 13.09 -9.75
CA GLU A 267 -16.36 13.65 -10.35
C GLU A 267 -16.08 13.89 -11.82
N PRO A 268 -16.55 13.00 -12.71
CA PRO A 268 -16.17 13.03 -14.13
C PRO A 268 -16.81 14.19 -14.92
N ASP A 269 -17.86 14.80 -14.43
CA ASP A 269 -18.61 15.86 -15.14
C ASP A 269 -19.06 16.94 -14.14
N ALA A 270 -18.14 17.41 -13.29
CA ALA A 270 -18.42 18.42 -12.29
C ALA A 270 -18.44 19.83 -12.89
N LEU A 271 -19.42 20.63 -12.52
CA LEU A 271 -19.40 22.07 -12.82
C LEU A 271 -18.38 22.73 -11.89
N CYS A 272 -17.38 23.42 -12.44
CA CYS A 272 -16.27 23.97 -11.68
C CYS A 272 -16.05 25.43 -11.99
N VAL A 273 -15.60 26.16 -10.96
CA VAL A 273 -15.10 27.54 -11.06
C VAL A 273 -13.75 27.63 -10.33
N PRO A 274 -12.91 28.64 -10.65
CA PRO A 274 -11.68 28.87 -9.88
C PRO A 274 -11.95 29.07 -8.40
N ASP A 275 -11.11 28.51 -7.52
CA ASP A 275 -11.27 28.65 -6.06
C ASP A 275 -11.43 30.08 -5.60
N LYS A 276 -10.74 31.02 -6.27
CA LYS A 276 -10.79 32.46 -5.98
C LYS A 276 -12.15 33.11 -6.25
N ALA A 277 -12.98 32.47 -7.09
CA ALA A 277 -14.32 32.95 -7.40
C ALA A 277 -15.34 32.58 -6.33
N VAL A 278 -15.02 31.62 -5.46
CA VAL A 278 -15.91 31.15 -4.40
C VAL A 278 -15.57 31.87 -3.10
N LEU A 279 -16.49 32.65 -2.62
CA LEU A 279 -16.32 33.51 -1.44
C LEU A 279 -17.23 33.00 -0.32
N THR A 280 -16.71 33.02 0.91
CA THR A 280 -17.52 32.70 2.09
C THR A 280 -17.49 33.86 3.04
N TYR A 281 -18.67 34.36 3.40
CA TYR A 281 -18.84 35.44 4.37
C TYR A 281 -20.02 35.15 5.29
N SER A 282 -19.82 35.25 6.58
CA SER A 282 -20.84 35.03 7.61
C SER A 282 -21.59 33.67 7.48
N GLY A 283 -20.87 32.64 7.07
CA GLY A 283 -21.41 31.26 6.89
C GLY A 283 -22.18 31.04 5.58
N SER A 284 -22.24 32.03 4.69
CA SER A 284 -22.84 31.92 3.36
C SER A 284 -21.76 31.89 2.29
N THR A 285 -21.84 30.91 1.40
CA THR A 285 -20.94 30.74 0.25
C THR A 285 -21.63 31.32 -1.01
N TYR A 286 -20.89 32.07 -1.81
CA TYR A 286 -21.43 32.74 -2.99
C TYR A 286 -20.34 33.01 -4.04
N CYS A 287 -20.77 33.23 -5.27
CA CYS A 287 -19.94 33.75 -6.35
C CYS A 287 -20.50 35.09 -6.82
N TYR A 288 -19.66 35.90 -7.47
CA TYR A 288 -20.12 37.05 -8.24
C TYR A 288 -20.25 36.64 -9.70
N LEU A 289 -21.49 36.67 -10.20
CA LEU A 289 -21.78 36.50 -11.62
C LEU A 289 -21.54 37.83 -12.33
N ASP A 290 -20.82 37.81 -13.44
CA ASP A 290 -20.68 38.96 -14.34
C ASP A 290 -21.80 38.93 -15.38
N SER A 291 -22.70 39.91 -15.31
CA SER A 291 -23.77 40.09 -16.26
C SER A 291 -23.68 41.51 -16.84
N ASP A 292 -23.21 41.62 -18.06
CA ASP A 292 -23.10 42.91 -18.80
C ASP A 292 -22.33 43.99 -18.02
N GLY A 293 -21.21 43.59 -17.35
CA GLY A 293 -20.40 44.52 -16.55
C GLY A 293 -20.95 44.81 -15.15
N SER A 294 -22.03 44.16 -14.76
CA SER A 294 -22.60 44.22 -13.41
C SER A 294 -22.30 42.97 -12.63
N ARG A 295 -21.81 43.09 -11.38
CA ARG A 295 -21.53 41.96 -10.49
C ARG A 295 -22.75 41.63 -9.65
N ILE A 296 -23.33 40.48 -9.87
CA ILE A 296 -24.47 39.97 -9.12
C ILE A 296 -24.00 38.89 -8.15
N ARG A 297 -24.29 39.06 -6.87
CA ARG A 297 -24.00 38.03 -5.87
C ARG A 297 -25.00 36.90 -5.98
N VAL A 298 -24.48 35.70 -6.29
CA VAL A 298 -25.29 34.49 -6.40
C VAL A 298 -24.86 33.49 -5.30
N PRO A 299 -25.77 33.06 -4.43
CA PRO A 299 -25.48 32.02 -3.45
C PRO A 299 -25.19 30.72 -4.17
N VAL A 300 -24.15 30.02 -3.73
CA VAL A 300 -23.76 28.74 -4.31
C VAL A 300 -23.53 27.68 -3.21
N GLU A 301 -23.80 26.46 -3.54
CA GLU A 301 -23.37 25.33 -2.74
C GLU A 301 -22.08 24.79 -3.32
N ALA A 302 -20.98 24.98 -2.59
CA ALA A 302 -19.66 24.57 -3.00
C ALA A 302 -19.36 23.17 -2.48
N GLY A 303 -18.86 22.31 -3.37
CA GLY A 303 -18.32 21.01 -3.06
C GLY A 303 -16.82 21.08 -2.76
N LYS A 304 -16.09 20.06 -3.18
CA LYS A 304 -14.64 19.94 -2.94
C LYS A 304 -13.84 20.85 -3.88
N SER A 305 -12.79 21.48 -3.35
CA SER A 305 -11.78 22.18 -4.13
C SER A 305 -10.61 21.23 -4.45
N VAL A 306 -10.24 21.12 -5.72
CA VAL A 306 -9.14 20.27 -6.20
C VAL A 306 -8.42 20.99 -7.34
N GLY A 307 -7.09 21.08 -7.25
CA GLY A 307 -6.27 21.64 -8.31
C GLY A 307 -6.52 23.11 -8.65
N GLY A 308 -6.99 23.91 -7.68
CA GLY A 308 -7.31 25.33 -7.89
C GLY A 308 -8.71 25.60 -8.43
N MET A 309 -9.54 24.55 -8.54
CA MET A 309 -10.93 24.59 -8.99
C MET A 309 -11.86 24.07 -7.91
N THR A 310 -12.97 24.75 -7.66
CA THR A 310 -14.03 24.31 -6.74
C THR A 310 -15.21 23.77 -7.52
N VAL A 311 -15.66 22.59 -7.14
CA VAL A 311 -16.89 21.95 -7.64
C VAL A 311 -18.10 22.75 -7.13
N ILE A 312 -19.02 23.09 -8.00
CA ILE A 312 -20.28 23.75 -7.64
C ILE A 312 -21.42 22.75 -7.73
N LEU A 313 -22.05 22.49 -6.59
CA LEU A 313 -23.16 21.54 -6.49
C LEU A 313 -24.47 22.17 -6.92
N SER A 314 -24.67 23.47 -6.62
CA SER A 314 -25.85 24.22 -7.02
C SER A 314 -25.58 25.72 -7.02
N GLY A 315 -26.41 26.51 -7.73
CA GLY A 315 -26.38 27.97 -7.77
C GLY A 315 -25.79 28.56 -9.04
N LEU A 316 -25.05 27.79 -9.85
CA LEU A 316 -24.54 28.20 -11.16
C LEU A 316 -24.94 27.20 -12.24
N THR A 317 -24.91 27.67 -13.49
CA THR A 317 -25.06 26.86 -14.70
C THR A 317 -23.80 26.91 -15.55
N GLU A 318 -23.63 25.90 -16.42
CA GLU A 318 -22.51 25.88 -17.36
C GLU A 318 -22.57 27.11 -18.28
N GLY A 319 -21.43 27.79 -18.42
CA GLY A 319 -21.29 29.01 -19.20
C GLY A 319 -21.48 30.31 -18.39
N ASP A 320 -21.97 30.23 -17.13
CA ASP A 320 -22.04 31.40 -16.26
C ASP A 320 -20.64 32.00 -16.04
N VAL A 321 -20.50 33.30 -16.26
CA VAL A 321 -19.21 33.99 -16.09
C VAL A 321 -19.10 34.50 -14.66
N VAL A 322 -18.16 34.00 -13.89
CA VAL A 322 -17.87 34.44 -12.51
C VAL A 322 -16.70 35.41 -12.50
N SER A 323 -16.74 36.39 -11.60
CA SER A 323 -15.70 37.41 -11.45
C SER A 323 -15.04 37.35 -10.05
N TYR A 324 -13.71 37.47 -9.98
CA TYR A 324 -12.90 37.39 -8.76
C TYR A 324 -11.67 38.27 -8.78
#